data_f8528d097f6a912ae09d7e93789bece7
#
_entry.id   f8528d097f6a912ae09d7e93789bece7
#
_cell.length_a   1.000
_cell.length_b   1.000
_cell.length_c   1.000
_cell.angle_alpha   90.00
_cell.angle_beta   90.00
_cell.angle_gamma   90.00
#
_symmetry.space_group_name_H-M   'P 1'
#
loop_
_entity.id
_entity.type
_entity.pdbx_description
1 polymer ?
#
loop_
_entity_poly.entity_id
_entity_poly.type
_entity_poly.pdbx_seq_one_letter_code
_entity_poly.pdbx_strand_id
1 'polypeptide(L)'
;MTRLSVNINKVATLRNARGGDVPNVVKVALDCENFGADGITVHPRPDERHIRKKDVFDLRPLLRTEFNIEGYPAPEFIDLVLKVKPHQVTLVPDSPTQLTSNSGWDTKTNLEFLTEVLEAFNTAGIRTSVFVSTDAEMIEYAAKAGADRVELYTEPYATAFPKGKEAAVAPFVEAAKIARSLGLGLNTGHDLSLENLNYFYKNIPWLDEVSIGHALISDALYLGLERTIQEYKNCLR
;
A
#
# COMPACT_ATOMS: atom_id res chain seq x y z
N MET A 1 -5.34 -13.31 -9.95
CA MET A 1 -4.16 -13.67 -9.12
C MET A 1 -3.78 -12.43 -8.33
N THR A 2 -3.64 -12.55 -7.03
CA THR A 2 -3.24 -11.44 -6.15
C THR A 2 -1.84 -10.96 -6.50
N ARG A 3 -1.65 -9.63 -6.58
CA ARG A 3 -0.37 -9.01 -6.92
C ARG A 3 0.44 -8.68 -5.68
N LEU A 4 1.76 -8.84 -5.78
CA LEU A 4 2.71 -8.37 -4.77
C LEU A 4 3.30 -7.03 -5.22
N SER A 5 2.96 -5.95 -4.51
CA SER A 5 3.62 -4.66 -4.62
C SER A 5 4.68 -4.53 -3.53
N VAL A 6 5.90 -4.20 -3.90
CA VAL A 6 7.00 -4.01 -2.95
C VAL A 6 7.07 -2.55 -2.55
N ASN A 7 6.80 -2.26 -1.27
CA ASN A 7 6.96 -0.92 -0.73
C ASN A 7 8.43 -0.68 -0.36
N ILE A 8 9.09 0.20 -1.11
CA ILE A 8 10.54 0.44 -1.00
C ILE A 8 10.93 1.61 -0.07
N ASN A 9 10.00 2.10 0.75
CA ASN A 9 10.27 3.21 1.69
C ASN A 9 11.47 2.93 2.61
N LYS A 10 11.63 1.69 3.09
CA LYS A 10 12.73 1.32 3.99
C LYS A 10 14.10 1.32 3.31
N VAL A 11 14.14 1.03 2.00
CA VAL A 11 15.35 1.22 1.17
C VAL A 11 15.76 2.68 1.16
N ALA A 12 14.80 3.58 0.94
CA ALA A 12 15.06 5.01 0.95
C ALA A 12 15.44 5.54 2.35
N THR A 13 14.87 4.98 3.43
CA THR A 13 15.30 5.28 4.80
C THR A 13 16.79 4.94 4.99
N LEU A 14 17.22 3.75 4.55
CA LEU A 14 18.62 3.32 4.65
C LEU A 14 19.54 4.25 3.83
N ARG A 15 19.15 4.62 2.61
CA ARG A 15 19.88 5.61 1.81
C ARG A 15 20.04 6.94 2.54
N ASN A 16 18.94 7.45 3.10
CA ASN A 16 18.92 8.76 3.75
C ASN A 16 19.77 8.79 5.03
N ALA A 17 19.96 7.65 5.71
CA ALA A 17 20.76 7.56 6.94
C ALA A 17 22.23 8.03 6.76
N ARG A 18 22.77 8.02 5.53
CA ARG A 18 24.12 8.51 5.20
C ARG A 18 24.15 9.71 4.24
N GLY A 19 23.00 10.16 3.75
CA GLY A 19 22.92 11.30 2.83
C GLY A 19 23.45 11.09 1.42
N GLY A 20 23.84 9.84 1.06
CA GLY A 20 24.30 9.48 -0.27
C GLY A 20 23.18 8.93 -1.17
N ASP A 21 23.56 8.07 -2.13
CA ASP A 21 22.66 7.37 -3.05
C ASP A 21 22.81 5.83 -2.96
N VAL A 22 23.23 5.32 -1.83
CA VAL A 22 23.37 3.88 -1.56
C VAL A 22 22.56 3.51 -0.33
N PRO A 23 21.63 2.51 -0.44
CA PRO A 23 21.20 1.83 -1.67
C PRO A 23 20.48 2.76 -2.65
N ASN A 24 20.69 2.60 -3.96
CA ASN A 24 19.99 3.39 -4.96
C ASN A 24 18.53 2.92 -5.10
N VAL A 25 17.59 3.81 -4.85
CA VAL A 25 16.15 3.51 -4.79
C VAL A 25 15.61 3.04 -6.14
N VAL A 26 16.02 3.70 -7.23
CA VAL A 26 15.59 3.32 -8.59
C VAL A 26 16.13 1.93 -8.95
N LYS A 27 17.42 1.67 -8.69
CA LYS A 27 18.00 0.36 -8.95
C LYS A 27 17.27 -0.74 -8.19
N VAL A 28 16.98 -0.53 -6.90
CA VAL A 28 16.26 -1.53 -6.09
C VAL A 28 14.84 -1.76 -6.61
N ALA A 29 14.14 -0.73 -7.05
CA ALA A 29 12.82 -0.88 -7.65
C ALA A 29 12.86 -1.75 -8.92
N LEU A 30 13.80 -1.50 -9.82
CA LEU A 30 13.99 -2.31 -11.03
C LEU A 30 14.43 -3.75 -10.70
N ASP A 31 15.29 -3.94 -9.71
CA ASP A 31 15.65 -5.27 -9.22
C ASP A 31 14.40 -6.01 -8.67
N CYS A 32 13.54 -5.33 -7.91
CA CYS A 32 12.28 -5.93 -7.44
C CYS A 32 11.40 -6.42 -8.60
N GLU A 33 11.24 -5.62 -9.66
CA GLU A 33 10.51 -6.05 -10.87
C GLU A 33 11.17 -7.26 -11.53
N ASN A 34 12.51 -7.25 -11.67
CA ASN A 34 13.26 -8.37 -12.26
C ASN A 34 13.14 -9.66 -11.43
N PHE A 35 12.98 -9.55 -10.13
CA PHE A 35 12.76 -10.65 -9.20
C PHE A 35 11.29 -11.09 -9.11
N GLY A 36 10.40 -10.44 -9.85
CA GLY A 36 9.01 -10.86 -10.04
C GLY A 36 7.98 -10.13 -9.20
N ALA A 37 8.30 -8.97 -8.62
CA ALA A 37 7.29 -8.09 -8.05
C ALA A 37 6.31 -7.63 -9.12
N ASP A 38 5.02 -7.55 -8.77
CA ASP A 38 3.95 -7.15 -9.67
C ASP A 38 3.67 -5.63 -9.59
N GLY A 39 4.30 -4.95 -8.63
CA GLY A 39 4.20 -3.50 -8.44
C GLY A 39 5.27 -2.95 -7.49
N ILE A 40 5.41 -1.64 -7.53
CA ILE A 40 6.25 -0.86 -6.61
C ILE A 40 5.37 0.18 -5.93
N THR A 41 5.49 0.25 -4.60
CA THR A 41 4.79 1.24 -3.79
C THR A 41 5.79 2.19 -3.13
N VAL A 42 5.45 3.48 -3.13
CA VAL A 42 6.22 4.54 -2.46
C VAL A 42 5.31 5.49 -1.69
N HIS A 43 5.80 6.05 -0.57
CA HIS A 43 5.11 7.06 0.22
C HIS A 43 6.00 8.30 0.38
N PRO A 44 5.92 9.28 -0.52
CA PRO A 44 6.69 10.53 -0.41
C PRO A 44 6.07 11.42 0.66
N ARG A 45 6.52 11.28 1.91
CA ARG A 45 6.07 12.15 3.00
C ARG A 45 6.57 13.59 2.81
N PRO A 46 5.88 14.60 3.34
CA PRO A 46 6.25 16.02 3.18
C PRO A 46 7.67 16.35 3.65
N ASP A 47 8.17 15.65 4.68
CA ASP A 47 9.51 15.82 5.24
C ASP A 47 10.60 15.00 4.53
N GLU A 48 10.24 14.24 3.51
CA GLU A 48 11.16 13.39 2.73
C GLU A 48 12.05 12.45 3.57
N ARG A 49 11.57 12.01 4.75
CA ARG A 49 12.33 11.14 5.68
C ARG A 49 12.77 9.82 5.03
N HIS A 50 12.12 9.39 3.98
CA HIS A 50 12.48 8.23 3.16
C HIS A 50 12.40 8.56 1.66
N ILE A 51 11.29 8.28 0.96
CA ILE A 51 11.12 8.64 -0.45
C ILE A 51 11.10 10.15 -0.62
N ARG A 52 11.90 10.66 -1.54
CA ARG A 52 11.95 12.05 -1.94
C ARG A 52 11.03 12.29 -3.14
N LYS A 53 10.54 13.51 -3.32
CA LYS A 53 9.74 13.87 -4.53
C LYS A 53 10.49 13.53 -5.81
N LYS A 54 11.81 13.75 -5.83
CA LYS A 54 12.67 13.39 -6.97
C LYS A 54 12.63 11.91 -7.29
N ASP A 55 12.64 11.02 -6.28
CA ASP A 55 12.58 9.58 -6.49
C ASP A 55 11.31 9.16 -7.25
N VAL A 56 10.18 9.82 -6.94
CA VAL A 56 8.89 9.54 -7.58
C VAL A 56 8.94 9.84 -9.09
N PHE A 57 9.52 10.98 -9.46
CA PHE A 57 9.69 11.35 -10.87
C PHE A 57 10.70 10.46 -11.59
N ASP A 58 11.77 10.04 -10.92
CA ASP A 58 12.80 9.16 -11.50
C ASP A 58 12.26 7.75 -11.72
N LEU A 59 11.41 7.24 -10.82
CA LEU A 59 10.82 5.90 -10.88
C LEU A 59 9.80 5.77 -12.02
N ARG A 60 8.89 6.75 -12.15
CA ARG A 60 7.73 6.63 -13.04
C ARG A 60 8.05 6.21 -14.49
N PRO A 61 9.03 6.81 -15.19
CA PRO A 61 9.33 6.45 -16.57
C PRO A 61 10.08 5.10 -16.73
N LEU A 62 10.61 4.55 -15.65
CA LEU A 62 11.46 3.35 -15.67
C LEU A 62 10.73 2.08 -15.25
N LEU A 63 9.67 2.22 -14.44
CA LEU A 63 8.88 1.08 -13.98
C LEU A 63 8.00 0.51 -15.09
N ARG A 64 7.99 -0.82 -15.19
CA ARG A 64 7.23 -1.61 -16.17
C ARG A 64 5.99 -2.26 -15.56
N THR A 65 5.99 -2.40 -14.23
CA THR A 65 4.89 -2.96 -13.45
C THR A 65 4.03 -1.86 -12.85
N GLU A 66 3.10 -2.20 -11.97
CA GLU A 66 2.21 -1.24 -11.35
C GLU A 66 2.98 -0.29 -10.42
N PHE A 67 2.73 1.00 -10.53
CA PHE A 67 3.29 2.02 -9.63
C PHE A 67 2.19 2.62 -8.78
N ASN A 68 2.29 2.45 -7.47
CA ASN A 68 1.40 2.99 -6.45
C ASN A 68 2.10 4.08 -5.64
N ILE A 69 1.43 5.22 -5.45
CA ILE A 69 1.90 6.31 -4.59
C ILE A 69 0.93 6.45 -3.42
N GLU A 70 1.45 6.30 -2.20
CA GLU A 70 0.69 6.49 -0.96
C GLU A 70 0.89 7.90 -0.43
N GLY A 71 -0.14 8.48 0.20
CA GLY A 71 0.02 9.73 0.91
C GLY A 71 -1.27 10.37 1.39
N TYR A 72 -1.12 11.37 2.27
CA TYR A 72 -2.20 12.25 2.67
C TYR A 72 -2.48 13.25 1.54
N PRO A 73 -3.74 13.48 1.12
CA PRO A 73 -4.09 14.32 -0.01
C PRO A 73 -4.02 15.82 0.30
N ALA A 74 -2.84 16.29 0.73
CA ALA A 74 -2.53 17.70 0.78
C ALA A 74 -2.36 18.26 -0.65
N PRO A 75 -2.53 19.58 -0.89
CA PRO A 75 -2.43 20.16 -2.22
C PRO A 75 -1.14 19.80 -2.98
N GLU A 76 0.01 19.79 -2.30
CA GLU A 76 1.29 19.42 -2.91
C GLU A 76 1.37 17.95 -3.29
N PHE A 77 0.71 17.07 -2.54
CA PHE A 77 0.63 15.64 -2.86
C PHE A 77 -0.29 15.41 -4.06
N ILE A 78 -1.45 16.06 -4.09
CA ILE A 78 -2.39 15.98 -5.23
C ILE A 78 -1.69 16.44 -6.50
N ASP A 79 -1.00 17.60 -6.46
CA ASP A 79 -0.24 18.12 -7.59
C ASP A 79 0.88 17.18 -8.05
N LEU A 80 1.61 16.55 -7.12
CA LEU A 80 2.62 15.53 -7.42
C LEU A 80 2.01 14.34 -8.16
N VAL A 81 0.92 13.77 -7.64
CA VAL A 81 0.26 12.59 -8.20
C VAL A 81 -0.30 12.87 -9.59
N LEU A 82 -0.96 14.03 -9.79
CA LEU A 82 -1.50 14.44 -11.09
C LEU A 82 -0.41 14.68 -12.14
N LYS A 83 0.79 15.12 -11.74
CA LYS A 83 1.95 15.30 -12.65
C LYS A 83 2.59 13.96 -12.99
N VAL A 84 2.76 13.08 -12.02
CA VAL A 84 3.44 11.77 -12.19
C VAL A 84 2.55 10.78 -12.91
N LYS A 85 1.25 10.81 -12.68
CA LYS A 85 0.25 9.86 -13.21
C LYS A 85 0.65 8.40 -12.93
N PRO A 86 0.71 7.98 -11.66
CA PRO A 86 0.94 6.58 -11.30
C PRO A 86 -0.23 5.71 -11.79
N HIS A 87 -0.09 4.40 -11.72
CA HIS A 87 -1.19 3.48 -12.00
C HIS A 87 -2.25 3.52 -10.89
N GLN A 88 -1.81 3.71 -9.63
CA GLN A 88 -2.66 3.78 -8.46
C GLN A 88 -2.17 4.86 -7.51
N VAL A 89 -3.10 5.47 -6.79
CA VAL A 89 -2.84 6.29 -5.60
C VAL A 89 -3.60 5.69 -4.41
N THR A 90 -2.91 5.53 -3.27
CA THR A 90 -3.54 5.11 -2.01
C THR A 90 -3.58 6.27 -1.03
N LEU A 91 -4.78 6.70 -0.65
CA LEU A 91 -4.97 7.80 0.28
C LEU A 91 -4.90 7.31 1.72
N VAL A 92 -3.99 7.87 2.50
CA VAL A 92 -3.82 7.57 3.94
C VAL A 92 -4.10 8.80 4.79
N PRO A 93 -4.70 8.67 6.00
CA PRO A 93 -5.08 9.82 6.85
C PRO A 93 -3.92 10.37 7.67
N ASP A 94 -2.69 10.04 7.31
CA ASP A 94 -1.51 10.31 8.12
C ASP A 94 -1.22 11.81 8.24
N SER A 95 -1.21 12.34 9.46
CA SER A 95 -0.69 13.68 9.69
C SER A 95 0.81 13.76 9.33
N PRO A 96 1.33 14.94 8.97
CA PRO A 96 2.76 15.11 8.63
C PRO A 96 3.73 14.64 9.71
N THR A 97 3.32 14.70 10.99
CA THR A 97 4.15 14.33 12.15
C THR A 97 4.03 12.85 12.53
N GLN A 98 3.10 12.10 11.94
CA GLN A 98 2.85 10.70 12.29
C GLN A 98 4.01 9.81 11.84
N LEU A 99 4.47 8.90 12.70
CA LEU A 99 5.62 8.03 12.42
C LEU A 99 5.31 6.97 11.37
N THR A 100 4.14 6.34 11.49
CA THR A 100 3.62 5.32 10.56
C THR A 100 2.10 5.40 10.51
N SER A 101 1.48 4.86 9.46
CA SER A 101 0.02 4.74 9.39
C SER A 101 -0.48 3.82 10.50
N ASN A 102 -1.35 4.32 11.36
CA ASN A 102 -1.86 3.60 12.54
C ASN A 102 -3.39 3.63 12.66
N SER A 103 -4.08 4.16 11.67
CA SER A 103 -5.55 4.18 11.58
C SER A 103 -5.98 4.33 10.12
N GLY A 104 -7.15 3.79 9.78
CA GLY A 104 -7.83 4.08 8.52
C GLY A 104 -8.53 5.44 8.55
N TRP A 105 -8.98 5.90 7.37
CA TRP A 105 -9.82 7.10 7.25
C TRP A 105 -11.14 6.96 8.00
N ASP A 106 -11.58 8.02 8.65
CA ASP A 106 -13.00 8.27 8.91
C ASP A 106 -13.62 8.82 7.61
N THR A 107 -14.01 7.89 6.74
CA THR A 107 -14.54 8.20 5.42
C THR A 107 -15.89 8.87 5.46
N LYS A 108 -16.66 8.66 6.56
CA LYS A 108 -17.96 9.29 6.76
C LYS A 108 -17.81 10.79 7.02
N THR A 109 -16.99 11.15 7.99
CA THR A 109 -16.76 12.56 8.34
C THR A 109 -16.05 13.32 7.20
N ASN A 110 -15.21 12.61 6.43
CA ASN A 110 -14.43 13.21 5.34
C ASN A 110 -15.03 12.95 3.95
N LEU A 111 -16.32 12.61 3.84
CA LEU A 111 -16.94 12.19 2.59
C LEU A 111 -16.77 13.22 1.47
N GLU A 112 -17.13 14.48 1.71
CA GLU A 112 -17.06 15.55 0.69
C GLU A 112 -15.62 15.76 0.22
N PHE A 113 -14.68 15.85 1.16
CA PHE A 113 -13.25 16.02 0.85
C PHE A 113 -12.70 14.85 0.04
N LEU A 114 -12.98 13.61 0.45
CA LEU A 114 -12.53 12.42 -0.28
C LEU A 114 -13.16 12.34 -1.66
N THR A 115 -14.45 12.68 -1.81
CA THR A 115 -15.13 12.68 -3.10
C THR A 115 -14.44 13.62 -4.08
N GLU A 116 -14.15 14.85 -3.69
CA GLU A 116 -13.46 15.85 -4.52
C GLU A 116 -12.07 15.33 -4.97
N VAL A 117 -11.29 14.80 -4.05
CA VAL A 117 -9.94 14.29 -4.32
C VAL A 117 -9.95 13.05 -5.23
N LEU A 118 -10.85 12.11 -4.94
CA LEU A 118 -10.96 10.88 -5.72
C LEU A 118 -11.45 11.17 -7.15
N GLU A 119 -12.41 12.09 -7.32
CA GLU A 119 -12.89 12.53 -8.64
C GLU A 119 -11.76 13.13 -9.48
N ALA A 120 -10.89 13.95 -8.86
CA ALA A 120 -9.75 14.53 -9.55
C ALA A 120 -8.78 13.45 -10.08
N PHE A 121 -8.47 12.43 -9.27
CA PHE A 121 -7.60 11.33 -9.68
C PHE A 121 -8.24 10.41 -10.70
N ASN A 122 -9.52 10.04 -10.51
CA ASN A 122 -10.26 9.19 -11.44
C ASN A 122 -10.40 9.86 -12.82
N THR A 123 -10.66 11.18 -12.84
CA THR A 123 -10.70 11.97 -14.10
C THR A 123 -9.33 11.97 -14.81
N ALA A 124 -8.24 11.93 -14.07
CA ALA A 124 -6.88 11.83 -14.62
C ALA A 124 -6.50 10.40 -15.07
N GLY A 125 -7.41 9.42 -14.91
CA GLY A 125 -7.18 8.01 -15.23
C GLY A 125 -6.29 7.27 -14.25
N ILE A 126 -6.22 7.74 -12.99
CA ILE A 126 -5.45 7.14 -11.91
C ILE A 126 -6.40 6.34 -11.03
N ARG A 127 -6.14 5.04 -10.86
CA ARG A 127 -6.93 4.19 -9.96
C ARG A 127 -6.75 4.65 -8.51
N THR A 128 -7.87 4.75 -7.79
CA THR A 128 -7.89 5.23 -6.41
C THR A 128 -8.05 4.10 -5.41
N SER A 129 -7.34 4.18 -4.29
CA SER A 129 -7.47 3.30 -3.13
C SER A 129 -7.53 4.14 -1.85
N VAL A 130 -8.42 3.76 -0.92
CA VAL A 130 -8.59 4.47 0.36
C VAL A 130 -8.22 3.53 1.50
N PHE A 131 -7.29 3.96 2.35
CA PHE A 131 -6.84 3.19 3.51
C PHE A 131 -7.88 3.26 4.63
N VAL A 132 -8.47 2.11 5.00
CA VAL A 132 -9.59 2.01 5.93
C VAL A 132 -9.39 0.90 6.97
N SER A 133 -10.12 1.00 8.08
CA SER A 133 -10.27 -0.11 9.03
C SER A 133 -11.21 -1.20 8.48
N THR A 134 -11.44 -2.25 9.27
CA THR A 134 -12.44 -3.29 8.97
C THR A 134 -13.87 -2.89 9.26
N ASP A 135 -14.12 -1.64 9.65
CA ASP A 135 -15.45 -1.11 9.93
C ASP A 135 -16.27 -1.01 8.64
N ALA A 136 -17.43 -1.65 8.63
CA ALA A 136 -18.36 -1.68 7.49
C ALA A 136 -18.77 -0.27 7.02
N GLU A 137 -19.05 0.62 7.97
CA GLU A 137 -19.46 1.99 7.64
C GLU A 137 -18.35 2.75 6.92
N MET A 138 -17.09 2.55 7.33
CA MET A 138 -15.94 3.19 6.65
C MET A 138 -15.77 2.69 5.22
N ILE A 139 -15.97 1.41 4.97
CA ILE A 139 -15.91 0.81 3.63
C ILE A 139 -17.07 1.32 2.75
N GLU A 140 -18.29 1.39 3.28
CA GLU A 140 -19.44 1.91 2.56
C GLU A 140 -19.25 3.38 2.14
N TYR A 141 -18.72 4.21 3.03
CA TYR A 141 -18.47 5.62 2.72
C TYR A 141 -17.27 5.81 1.77
N ALA A 142 -16.27 4.92 1.78
CA ALA A 142 -15.24 4.91 0.74
C ALA A 142 -15.83 4.63 -0.65
N ALA A 143 -16.77 3.67 -0.76
CA ALA A 143 -17.50 3.41 -1.99
C ALA A 143 -18.35 4.61 -2.44
N LYS A 144 -19.07 5.25 -1.49
CA LYS A 144 -19.88 6.47 -1.76
C LYS A 144 -19.02 7.64 -2.23
N ALA A 145 -17.79 7.76 -1.74
CA ALA A 145 -16.84 8.77 -2.17
C ALA A 145 -16.26 8.52 -3.59
N GLY A 146 -16.53 7.35 -4.19
CA GLY A 146 -16.07 7.01 -5.53
C GLY A 146 -14.70 6.36 -5.59
N ALA A 147 -14.26 5.69 -4.52
CA ALA A 147 -13.04 4.89 -4.54
C ALA A 147 -13.16 3.68 -5.46
N ASP A 148 -12.08 3.33 -6.19
CA ASP A 148 -12.03 2.08 -6.96
C ASP A 148 -11.69 0.89 -6.05
N ARG A 149 -10.89 1.14 -5.00
CA ARG A 149 -10.42 0.14 -4.05
C ARG A 149 -10.43 0.65 -2.63
N VAL A 150 -10.41 -0.25 -1.69
CA VAL A 150 -10.01 0.01 -0.30
C VAL A 150 -8.76 -0.80 0.03
N GLU A 151 -7.92 -0.24 0.89
CA GLU A 151 -6.81 -0.95 1.50
C GLU A 151 -7.07 -1.12 2.99
N LEU A 152 -7.17 -2.37 3.45
CA LEU A 152 -7.46 -2.66 4.85
C LEU A 152 -6.20 -2.51 5.71
N TYR A 153 -6.31 -1.78 6.81
CA TYR A 153 -5.28 -1.66 7.84
C TYR A 153 -5.10 -2.97 8.60
N THR A 154 -3.94 -3.61 8.48
CA THR A 154 -3.70 -5.00 8.87
C THR A 154 -2.94 -5.19 10.19
N GLU A 155 -2.54 -4.12 10.89
CA GLU A 155 -1.88 -4.25 12.21
C GLU A 155 -2.71 -5.03 13.23
N PRO A 156 -4.05 -4.81 13.38
CA PRO A 156 -4.86 -5.59 14.31
C PRO A 156 -4.83 -7.10 14.00
N TYR A 157 -4.79 -7.46 12.71
CA TYR A 157 -4.60 -8.84 12.31
C TYR A 157 -3.23 -9.38 12.73
N ALA A 158 -2.16 -8.68 12.38
CA ALA A 158 -0.79 -9.09 12.67
C ALA A 158 -0.55 -9.28 14.19
N THR A 159 -1.07 -8.36 15.00
CA THR A 159 -0.97 -8.41 16.47
C THR A 159 -1.79 -9.53 17.08
N ALA A 160 -2.98 -9.82 16.54
CA ALA A 160 -3.85 -10.88 17.04
C ALA A 160 -3.47 -12.27 16.54
N PHE A 161 -2.82 -12.39 15.39
CA PHE A 161 -2.52 -13.63 14.69
C PHE A 161 -1.80 -14.69 15.55
N PRO A 162 -0.76 -14.37 16.36
CA PRO A 162 -0.10 -15.36 17.22
C PRO A 162 -1.01 -15.92 18.33
N LYS A 163 -2.08 -15.20 18.68
CA LYS A 163 -3.00 -15.59 19.75
C LYS A 163 -4.16 -16.46 19.25
N GLY A 164 -4.51 -16.35 17.96
CA GLY A 164 -5.60 -17.13 17.36
C GLY A 164 -5.89 -16.68 15.94
N LYS A 165 -5.46 -17.47 14.97
CA LYS A 165 -5.50 -17.13 13.53
C LYS A 165 -6.93 -16.89 13.01
N GLU A 166 -7.87 -17.76 13.40
CA GLU A 166 -9.28 -17.70 13.00
C GLU A 166 -9.94 -16.43 13.49
N ALA A 167 -9.77 -16.09 14.77
CA ALA A 167 -10.33 -14.89 15.37
C ALA A 167 -9.69 -13.62 14.79
N ALA A 168 -8.39 -13.67 14.49
CA ALA A 168 -7.67 -12.55 13.92
C ALA A 168 -8.12 -12.21 12.49
N VAL A 169 -8.38 -13.22 11.64
CA VAL A 169 -8.76 -13.00 10.24
C VAL A 169 -10.26 -12.71 10.06
N ALA A 170 -11.12 -13.14 10.97
CA ALA A 170 -12.57 -13.05 10.82
C ALA A 170 -13.09 -11.62 10.49
N PRO A 171 -12.67 -10.54 11.18
CA PRO A 171 -13.11 -9.18 10.82
C PRO A 171 -12.71 -8.78 9.40
N PHE A 172 -11.55 -9.24 8.93
CA PHE A 172 -11.03 -8.95 7.58
C PHE A 172 -11.80 -9.69 6.50
N VAL A 173 -12.23 -10.93 6.77
CA VAL A 173 -13.10 -11.69 5.86
C VAL A 173 -14.44 -10.99 5.67
N GLU A 174 -15.06 -10.50 6.75
CA GLU A 174 -16.32 -9.76 6.67
C GLU A 174 -16.13 -8.42 5.95
N ALA A 175 -15.12 -7.65 6.29
CA ALA A 175 -14.76 -6.41 5.59
C ALA A 175 -14.55 -6.63 4.08
N ALA A 176 -13.84 -7.69 3.72
CA ALA A 176 -13.59 -8.07 2.33
C ALA A 176 -14.87 -8.44 1.57
N LYS A 177 -15.83 -9.13 2.22
CA LYS A 177 -17.15 -9.43 1.64
C LYS A 177 -17.94 -8.16 1.37
N ILE A 178 -17.92 -7.21 2.32
CA ILE A 178 -18.58 -5.91 2.18
C ILE A 178 -17.98 -5.13 1.01
N ALA A 179 -16.66 -4.97 0.97
CA ALA A 179 -15.97 -4.29 -0.14
C ALA A 179 -16.35 -4.90 -1.50
N ARG A 180 -16.33 -6.23 -1.61
CA ARG A 180 -16.73 -6.95 -2.83
C ARG A 180 -18.20 -6.71 -3.20
N SER A 181 -19.10 -6.70 -2.22
CA SER A 181 -20.55 -6.47 -2.48
C SER A 181 -20.82 -5.06 -2.99
N LEU A 182 -19.95 -4.10 -2.66
CA LEU A 182 -20.01 -2.71 -3.11
C LEU A 182 -19.25 -2.49 -4.45
N GLY A 183 -18.67 -3.53 -5.02
CA GLY A 183 -17.91 -3.44 -6.28
C GLY A 183 -16.50 -2.87 -6.11
N LEU A 184 -16.02 -2.72 -4.88
CA LEU A 184 -14.66 -2.25 -4.60
C LEU A 184 -13.62 -3.37 -4.81
N GLY A 185 -12.48 -3.02 -5.39
CA GLY A 185 -11.28 -3.85 -5.29
C GLY A 185 -10.70 -3.81 -3.87
N LEU A 186 -9.90 -4.82 -3.55
CA LEU A 186 -9.38 -5.01 -2.20
C LEU A 186 -7.85 -5.09 -2.18
N ASN A 187 -7.23 -4.14 -1.49
CA ASN A 187 -5.81 -4.12 -1.19
C ASN A 187 -5.58 -4.32 0.31
N THR A 188 -4.38 -4.80 0.67
CA THR A 188 -3.91 -4.92 2.06
C THR A 188 -2.38 -4.87 2.06
N GLY A 189 -1.73 -4.97 3.22
CA GLY A 189 -0.31 -5.28 3.20
C GLY A 189 0.54 -4.76 4.34
N HIS A 190 0.25 -3.61 4.91
CA HIS A 190 1.16 -2.85 5.79
C HIS A 190 1.92 -3.69 6.83
N ASP A 191 1.23 -4.62 7.52
CA ASP A 191 1.78 -5.45 8.60
C ASP A 191 1.81 -6.95 8.26
N LEU A 192 1.58 -7.30 6.99
CA LEU A 192 1.68 -8.68 6.54
C LEU A 192 3.15 -9.11 6.37
N SER A 193 3.42 -10.37 6.70
CA SER A 193 4.75 -10.97 6.71
C SER A 193 4.71 -12.42 6.22
N LEU A 194 5.86 -13.07 6.06
CA LEU A 194 5.93 -14.50 5.70
C LEU A 194 5.20 -15.42 6.71
N GLU A 195 5.03 -14.96 7.96
CA GLU A 195 4.35 -15.74 9.00
C GLU A 195 2.83 -15.76 8.84
N ASN A 196 2.22 -14.65 8.39
CA ASN A 196 0.78 -14.44 8.45
C ASN A 196 0.09 -14.28 7.08
N LEU A 197 0.83 -13.93 6.02
CA LEU A 197 0.29 -13.61 4.69
C LEU A 197 -0.44 -14.80 4.04
N ASN A 198 0.14 -16.01 4.10
CA ASN A 198 -0.48 -17.17 3.44
C ASN A 198 -1.84 -17.52 4.05
N TYR A 199 -1.96 -17.41 5.38
CA TYR A 199 -3.22 -17.65 6.06
C TYR A 199 -4.26 -16.57 5.71
N PHE A 200 -3.84 -15.30 5.65
CA PHE A 200 -4.70 -14.19 5.23
C PHE A 200 -5.23 -14.41 3.80
N TYR A 201 -4.35 -14.68 2.87
CA TYR A 201 -4.69 -14.93 1.47
C TYR A 201 -5.66 -16.11 1.29
N LYS A 202 -5.44 -17.22 1.98
CA LYS A 202 -6.33 -18.41 1.89
C LYS A 202 -7.75 -18.11 2.35
N ASN A 203 -7.94 -17.19 3.28
CA ASN A 203 -9.25 -16.79 3.77
C ASN A 203 -9.92 -15.68 2.93
N ILE A 204 -9.13 -14.94 2.12
CA ILE A 204 -9.62 -13.86 1.24
C ILE A 204 -9.04 -14.05 -0.16
N PRO A 205 -9.48 -15.07 -0.94
CA PRO A 205 -8.87 -15.45 -2.21
C PRO A 205 -9.16 -14.48 -3.37
N TRP A 206 -9.98 -13.46 -3.15
CA TRP A 206 -10.28 -12.38 -4.12
C TRP A 206 -9.54 -11.08 -3.83
N LEU A 207 -8.51 -11.13 -3.01
CA LEU A 207 -7.60 -10.02 -2.75
C LEU A 207 -6.88 -9.61 -4.05
N ASP A 208 -6.90 -8.32 -4.37
CA ASP A 208 -6.30 -7.80 -5.60
C ASP A 208 -4.80 -7.60 -5.47
N GLU A 209 -4.37 -7.02 -4.34
CA GLU A 209 -2.98 -6.63 -4.14
C GLU A 209 -2.58 -6.67 -2.66
N VAL A 210 -1.33 -7.02 -2.41
CA VAL A 210 -0.66 -6.80 -1.13
C VAL A 210 0.53 -5.87 -1.32
N SER A 211 0.58 -4.77 -0.55
CA SER A 211 1.69 -3.81 -0.54
C SER A 211 2.51 -4.00 0.73
N ILE A 212 3.68 -4.62 0.63
CA ILE A 212 4.48 -5.01 1.79
C ILE A 212 5.84 -4.32 1.77
N GLY A 213 6.17 -3.63 2.87
CA GLY A 213 7.41 -2.87 3.00
C GLY A 213 8.30 -3.34 4.13
N HIS A 214 7.97 -2.99 5.37
CA HIS A 214 8.87 -3.19 6.50
C HIS A 214 9.28 -4.66 6.69
N ALA A 215 8.31 -5.57 6.72
CA ALA A 215 8.56 -7.00 6.88
C ALA A 215 9.41 -7.56 5.73
N LEU A 216 9.03 -7.27 4.48
CA LEU A 216 9.75 -7.74 3.31
C LEU A 216 11.21 -7.28 3.28
N ILE A 217 11.47 -6.00 3.56
CA ILE A 217 12.85 -5.48 3.57
C ILE A 217 13.64 -6.04 4.77
N SER A 218 12.99 -6.28 5.91
CA SER A 218 13.63 -6.93 7.05
C SER A 218 14.04 -8.37 6.73
N ASP A 219 13.17 -9.15 6.11
CA ASP A 219 13.47 -10.51 5.66
C ASP A 219 14.59 -10.53 4.60
N ALA A 220 14.62 -9.52 3.73
CA ALA A 220 15.64 -9.41 2.68
C ALA A 220 17.06 -9.20 3.23
N LEU A 221 17.21 -8.67 4.46
CA LEU A 221 18.52 -8.57 5.12
C LEU A 221 19.14 -9.96 5.40
N TYR A 222 18.31 -10.99 5.57
CA TYR A 222 18.75 -12.36 5.87
C TYR A 222 18.71 -13.28 4.65
N LEU A 223 17.72 -13.11 3.77
CA LEU A 223 17.47 -14.01 2.65
C LEU A 223 18.03 -13.51 1.32
N GLY A 224 18.32 -12.20 1.24
CA GLY A 224 18.53 -11.50 -0.01
C GLY A 224 17.20 -11.15 -0.71
N LEU A 225 17.18 -10.05 -1.48
CA LEU A 225 15.94 -9.44 -2.00
C LEU A 225 15.19 -10.36 -2.98
N GLU A 226 15.90 -11.02 -3.89
CA GLU A 226 15.32 -11.93 -4.88
C GLU A 226 14.57 -13.09 -4.20
N ARG A 227 15.24 -13.81 -3.31
CA ARG A 227 14.63 -14.92 -2.60
C ARG A 227 13.44 -14.47 -1.77
N THR A 228 13.55 -13.34 -1.09
CA THR A 228 12.45 -12.79 -0.29
C THR A 228 11.21 -12.53 -1.15
N ILE A 229 11.35 -11.88 -2.29
CA ILE A 229 10.23 -11.63 -3.20
C ILE A 229 9.58 -12.95 -3.64
N GLN A 230 10.38 -13.97 -3.97
CA GLN A 230 9.84 -15.28 -4.34
C GLN A 230 9.08 -15.95 -3.20
N GLU A 231 9.57 -15.89 -1.96
CA GLU A 231 8.87 -16.44 -0.79
C GLU A 231 7.54 -15.73 -0.54
N TYR A 232 7.49 -14.39 -0.64
CA TYR A 232 6.23 -13.64 -0.53
C TYR A 232 5.25 -14.01 -1.66
N LYS A 233 5.72 -14.16 -2.88
CA LYS A 233 4.87 -14.62 -4.00
C LYS A 233 4.37 -16.05 -3.80
N ASN A 234 5.14 -16.92 -3.18
CA ASN A 234 4.70 -18.28 -2.83
C ASN A 234 3.57 -18.26 -1.79
N CYS A 235 3.55 -17.28 -0.87
CA CYS A 235 2.44 -17.11 0.07
C CYS A 235 1.10 -16.77 -0.61
N LEU A 236 1.13 -16.29 -1.85
CA LEU A 236 -0.04 -15.84 -2.65
C LEU A 236 -0.49 -16.90 -3.68
N ARG A 237 -0.16 -18.16 -3.42
CA ARG A 237 -0.50 -19.32 -4.28
C ARG A 237 -1.32 -20.37 -3.56
#